data_1db04600509ad15fe97dee3c6f6b45a7
#
_entry.id   1db04600509ad15fe97dee3c6f6b45a7
#
_cell.length_a   1.000
_cell.length_b   1.000
_cell.length_c   1.000
_cell.angle_alpha   90.00
_cell.angle_beta   90.00
_cell.angle_gamma   90.00
#
_symmetry.space_group_name_H-M   'P 1'
#
loop_
_entity.id
_entity.type
_entity.pdbx_description
1 polymer ?
#
loop_
_entity_poly.entity_id
_entity_poly.type
_entity_poly.pdbx_seq_one_letter_code
_entity_poly.pdbx_strand_id
1 'polypeptide(L)'
;MAYKINMAFLPISKEDMKERGIEQLDFVFVIGDAYVDHPSFGHAIISRVLEANGYTVGIISQPDWKDDESINVLGEPRLAFLVMGGNMDSMVNHYYVSKKRRDSDAYTPGGVIGKRPDHAVVAYCNLIRRTNKTKPIIIGGIEASLRRMAHYDYWSNSFKRSILLDSQA
;
A
#
# COMPACT_ATOMS: atom_id res chain seq x y z
N MET A 1 -27.63 -4.54 -15.67
CA MET A 1 -26.48 -3.97 -16.41
C MET A 1 -25.29 -4.88 -16.21
N ALA A 2 -24.81 -5.59 -17.20
CA ALA A 2 -23.63 -6.44 -17.05
C ALA A 2 -22.39 -5.53 -17.04
N TYR A 3 -21.73 -5.44 -15.91
CA TYR A 3 -20.44 -4.76 -15.83
C TYR A 3 -19.43 -5.55 -16.67
N LYS A 4 -18.93 -4.95 -17.75
CA LYS A 4 -17.77 -5.46 -18.44
C LYS A 4 -16.58 -5.25 -17.50
N ILE A 5 -16.15 -6.31 -16.80
CA ILE A 5 -14.87 -6.28 -16.09
C ILE A 5 -13.80 -6.13 -17.16
N ASN A 6 -13.12 -5.00 -17.15
CA ASN A 6 -11.96 -4.80 -18.00
C ASN A 6 -10.84 -5.69 -17.46
N MET A 7 -10.49 -6.75 -18.20
CA MET A 7 -9.47 -7.74 -17.82
C MET A 7 -8.03 -7.20 -17.87
N ALA A 8 -7.84 -5.94 -18.28
CA ALA A 8 -6.52 -5.31 -18.25
C ALA A 8 -6.04 -5.02 -16.81
N PHE A 9 -4.73 -4.99 -16.61
CA PHE A 9 -4.13 -4.61 -15.32
C PHE A 9 -4.61 -3.22 -14.88
N LEU A 10 -4.70 -3.00 -13.57
CA LEU A 10 -5.06 -1.70 -13.02
C LEU A 10 -3.98 -0.66 -13.34
N PRO A 11 -4.33 0.62 -13.47
CA PRO A 11 -3.37 1.68 -13.76
C PRO A 11 -2.25 1.76 -12.72
N ILE A 12 -1.00 1.82 -13.19
CA ILE A 12 0.19 2.06 -12.39
C ILE A 12 0.94 3.32 -12.85
N SER A 13 0.48 3.93 -13.94
CA SER A 13 1.03 5.14 -14.54
C SER A 13 -0.07 6.07 -15.05
N LYS A 14 0.27 7.32 -15.34
CA LYS A 14 -0.66 8.26 -15.99
C LYS A 14 -1.00 7.84 -17.42
N GLU A 15 -0.09 7.18 -18.10
CA GLU A 15 -0.31 6.59 -19.41
C GLU A 15 -1.42 5.54 -19.37
N ASP A 16 -1.38 4.63 -18.40
CA ASP A 16 -2.43 3.62 -18.22
C ASP A 16 -3.78 4.26 -17.90
N MET A 17 -3.79 5.32 -17.10
CA MET A 17 -5.02 6.07 -16.82
C MET A 17 -5.60 6.68 -18.11
N LYS A 18 -4.75 7.29 -18.92
CA LYS A 18 -5.16 7.91 -20.20
C LYS A 18 -5.71 6.87 -21.18
N GLU A 19 -5.08 5.70 -21.30
CA GLU A 19 -5.56 4.61 -22.16
C GLU A 19 -6.94 4.11 -21.75
N ARG A 20 -7.27 4.22 -20.44
CA ARG A 20 -8.58 3.86 -19.89
C ARG A 20 -9.59 5.01 -19.88
N GLY A 21 -9.21 6.21 -20.34
CA GLY A 21 -10.05 7.41 -20.28
C GLY A 21 -10.30 7.92 -18.86
N ILE A 22 -9.37 7.66 -17.93
CA ILE A 22 -9.46 8.08 -16.53
C ILE A 22 -8.66 9.36 -16.35
N GLU A 23 -9.31 10.45 -16.00
CA GLU A 23 -8.67 11.72 -15.67
C GLU A 23 -8.20 11.78 -14.22
N GLN A 24 -9.02 11.27 -13.30
CA GLN A 24 -8.72 11.19 -11.87
C GLN A 24 -9.24 9.86 -11.29
N LEU A 25 -8.43 9.22 -10.47
CA LEU A 25 -8.80 7.99 -9.78
C LEU A 25 -9.68 8.28 -8.55
N ASP A 26 -10.59 7.38 -8.25
CA ASP A 26 -11.35 7.42 -7.00
C ASP A 26 -10.49 7.01 -5.81
N PHE A 27 -9.71 5.95 -6.01
CA PHE A 27 -8.80 5.43 -5.00
C PHE A 27 -7.39 5.22 -5.59
N VAL A 28 -6.39 5.56 -4.81
CA VAL A 28 -5.00 5.19 -5.06
C VAL A 28 -4.57 4.21 -3.98
N PHE A 29 -4.21 3.00 -4.39
CA PHE A 29 -3.78 1.95 -3.47
C PHE A 29 -2.25 1.88 -3.42
N VAL A 30 -1.69 2.18 -2.24
CA VAL A 30 -0.25 2.14 -1.96
C VAL A 30 0.09 0.83 -1.28
N ILE A 31 1.00 0.06 -1.86
CA ILE A 31 1.33 -1.29 -1.41
C ILE A 31 2.83 -1.50 -1.23
N GLY A 32 3.21 -2.28 -0.22
CA GLY A 32 4.60 -2.65 0.05
C GLY A 32 5.15 -3.80 -0.81
N ASP A 33 4.28 -4.55 -1.48
CA ASP A 33 4.67 -5.63 -2.39
C ASP A 33 4.77 -5.14 -3.84
N ALA A 34 5.41 -5.90 -4.71
CA ALA A 34 5.25 -5.76 -6.15
C ALA A 34 3.77 -5.93 -6.53
N TYR A 35 3.32 -5.20 -7.55
CA TYR A 35 1.96 -5.36 -8.04
C TYR A 35 1.79 -6.70 -8.75
N VAL A 36 0.92 -7.52 -8.21
CA VAL A 36 0.49 -8.80 -8.80
C VAL A 36 -1.03 -8.85 -8.75
N ASP A 37 -1.68 -8.86 -9.90
CA ASP A 37 -3.14 -8.94 -10.00
C ASP A 37 -3.61 -10.39 -9.90
N HIS A 38 -3.56 -10.94 -8.69
CA HIS A 38 -3.94 -12.30 -8.39
C HIS A 38 -4.72 -12.38 -7.06
N PRO A 39 -5.73 -13.24 -6.93
CA PRO A 39 -6.57 -13.32 -5.73
C PRO A 39 -5.84 -13.73 -4.44
N SER A 40 -4.60 -14.18 -4.52
CA SER A 40 -3.76 -14.38 -3.32
C SER A 40 -3.26 -13.07 -2.69
N PHE A 41 -3.47 -11.94 -3.36
CA PHE A 41 -3.02 -10.62 -2.89
C PHE A 41 -4.22 -9.75 -2.50
N GLY A 42 -4.23 -9.27 -1.26
CA GLY A 42 -5.35 -8.49 -0.73
C GLY A 42 -5.64 -7.21 -1.53
N HIS A 43 -4.62 -6.52 -2.00
CA HIS A 43 -4.80 -5.33 -2.83
C HIS A 43 -5.50 -5.64 -4.16
N ALA A 44 -5.20 -6.77 -4.79
CA ALA A 44 -5.85 -7.17 -6.04
C ALA A 44 -7.35 -7.43 -5.81
N ILE A 45 -7.71 -8.22 -4.79
CA ILE A 45 -9.11 -8.50 -4.47
C ILE A 45 -9.88 -7.20 -4.19
N ILE A 46 -9.36 -6.36 -3.29
CA ILE A 46 -10.05 -5.12 -2.89
C ILE A 46 -10.22 -4.19 -4.08
N SER A 47 -9.17 -4.00 -4.87
CA SER A 47 -9.22 -3.14 -6.06
C SER A 47 -10.21 -3.64 -7.10
N ARG A 48 -10.27 -4.95 -7.35
CA ARG A 48 -11.25 -5.54 -8.29
C ARG A 48 -12.67 -5.47 -7.77
N VAL A 49 -12.89 -5.59 -6.46
CA VAL A 49 -14.21 -5.37 -5.84
C VAL A 49 -14.64 -3.91 -6.01
N LEU A 50 -13.75 -2.95 -5.78
CA LEU A 50 -14.04 -1.53 -6.00
C LEU A 50 -14.34 -1.25 -7.48
N GLU A 51 -13.54 -1.77 -8.41
CA GLU A 51 -13.76 -1.62 -9.85
C GLU A 51 -15.12 -2.23 -10.28
N ALA A 52 -15.47 -3.40 -9.75
CA ALA A 52 -16.78 -4.03 -9.99
C ALA A 52 -17.96 -3.21 -9.45
N ASN A 53 -17.73 -2.33 -8.49
CA ASN A 53 -18.71 -1.40 -7.96
C ASN A 53 -18.67 0.00 -8.62
N GLY A 54 -17.94 0.14 -9.73
CA GLY A 54 -17.91 1.35 -10.54
C GLY A 54 -16.91 2.42 -10.10
N TYR A 55 -15.99 2.08 -9.20
CA TYR A 55 -14.90 2.97 -8.81
C TYR A 55 -13.66 2.76 -9.68
N THR A 56 -12.89 3.83 -9.87
CA THR A 56 -11.60 3.78 -10.52
C THR A 56 -10.49 3.63 -9.47
N VAL A 57 -9.60 2.66 -9.67
CA VAL A 57 -8.51 2.34 -8.73
C VAL A 57 -7.19 2.27 -9.48
N GLY A 58 -6.16 2.93 -8.95
CA GLY A 58 -4.78 2.78 -9.42
C GLY A 58 -3.87 2.26 -8.33
N ILE A 59 -2.76 1.65 -8.71
CA ILE A 59 -1.82 1.00 -7.79
C ILE A 59 -0.47 1.72 -7.82
N ILE A 60 0.02 2.12 -6.65
CA ILE A 60 1.40 2.54 -6.44
C ILE A 60 2.09 1.42 -5.64
N SER A 61 2.94 0.68 -6.34
CA SER A 61 3.67 -0.46 -5.80
C SER A 61 5.07 -0.03 -5.35
N GLN A 62 5.40 -0.28 -4.09
CA GLN A 62 6.73 -0.01 -3.52
C GLN A 62 7.24 1.41 -3.83
N PRO A 63 6.48 2.49 -3.52
CA PRO A 63 6.97 3.84 -3.73
C PRO A 63 8.29 4.05 -2.98
N ASP A 64 9.17 4.86 -3.54
CA ASP A 64 10.40 5.25 -2.83
C ASP A 64 10.03 6.15 -1.65
N TRP A 65 10.01 5.56 -0.46
CA TRP A 65 9.61 6.23 0.78
C TRP A 65 10.56 7.38 1.20
N LYS A 66 11.65 7.59 0.47
CA LYS A 66 12.58 8.71 0.63
C LYS A 66 12.31 9.84 -0.34
N ASP A 67 11.47 9.62 -1.36
CA ASP A 67 11.12 10.58 -2.38
C ASP A 67 9.62 10.89 -2.33
N ASP A 68 9.28 12.13 -2.00
CA ASP A 68 7.90 12.59 -1.86
C ASP A 68 7.13 12.54 -3.20
N GLU A 69 7.80 12.65 -4.33
CA GLU A 69 7.17 12.57 -5.65
C GLU A 69 6.72 11.15 -6.01
N SER A 70 7.32 10.14 -5.41
CA SER A 70 6.98 8.73 -5.67
C SER A 70 5.54 8.38 -5.34
N ILE A 71 4.89 9.13 -4.43
CA ILE A 71 3.48 8.92 -4.05
C ILE A 71 2.51 9.70 -4.93
N ASN A 72 2.99 10.62 -5.74
CA ASN A 72 2.17 11.50 -6.59
C ASN A 72 2.10 11.04 -8.05
N VAL A 73 2.71 9.90 -8.40
CA VAL A 73 2.80 9.41 -9.79
C VAL A 73 1.44 9.25 -10.47
N LEU A 74 0.40 8.91 -9.72
CA LEU A 74 -0.98 8.80 -10.23
C LEU A 74 -1.85 10.04 -9.94
N GLY A 75 -1.29 11.04 -9.24
CA GLY A 75 -2.03 12.20 -8.77
C GLY A 75 -2.85 11.92 -7.51
N GLU A 76 -3.56 12.96 -7.05
CA GLU A 76 -4.41 12.87 -5.86
C GLU A 76 -5.71 12.12 -6.18
N PRO A 77 -6.09 11.09 -5.37
CA PRO A 77 -7.36 10.40 -5.55
C PRO A 77 -8.56 11.31 -5.22
N ARG A 78 -9.70 11.06 -5.85
CA ARG A 78 -10.95 11.78 -5.57
C ARG A 78 -11.46 11.50 -4.16
N LEU A 79 -11.40 10.24 -3.70
CA LEU A 79 -11.98 9.80 -2.43
C LEU A 79 -10.93 9.57 -1.35
N ALA A 80 -10.01 8.62 -1.53
CA ALA A 80 -9.05 8.25 -0.49
C ALA A 80 -7.82 7.53 -1.04
N PHE A 81 -6.75 7.56 -0.24
CA PHE A 81 -5.66 6.60 -0.36
C PHE A 81 -6.01 5.32 0.43
N LEU A 82 -5.69 4.16 -0.15
CA LEU A 82 -5.73 2.86 0.53
C LEU A 82 -4.28 2.43 0.76
N VAL A 83 -3.93 2.01 1.97
CA VAL A 83 -2.54 1.69 2.30
C VAL A 83 -2.43 0.33 2.97
N MET A 84 -1.52 -0.51 2.48
CA MET A 84 -1.15 -1.76 3.13
C MET A 84 0.36 -2.03 3.06
N GLY A 85 0.89 -2.72 4.08
CA GLY A 85 2.31 -3.08 4.15
C GLY A 85 2.73 -4.20 3.19
N GLY A 86 1.77 -4.89 2.60
CA GLY A 86 1.98 -6.06 1.75
C GLY A 86 1.25 -7.31 2.28
N ASN A 87 1.51 -8.46 1.67
CA ASN A 87 0.95 -9.75 2.08
C ASN A 87 1.46 -10.20 3.45
N MET A 88 2.65 -9.76 3.82
CA MET A 88 3.24 -9.99 5.14
C MET A 88 3.40 -8.67 5.89
N ASP A 89 3.49 -8.77 7.21
CA ASP A 89 3.97 -7.68 8.06
C ASP A 89 5.40 -7.30 7.65
N SER A 90 5.67 -6.01 7.48
CA SER A 90 6.96 -5.53 6.96
C SER A 90 8.14 -5.94 7.84
N MET A 91 7.97 -5.91 9.17
CA MET A 91 9.02 -6.30 10.10
C MET A 91 9.31 -7.81 10.05
N VAL A 92 8.25 -8.64 9.97
CA VAL A 92 8.38 -10.09 9.79
C VAL A 92 9.01 -10.43 8.44
N ASN A 93 8.70 -9.65 7.40
CA ASN A 93 9.31 -9.82 6.09
C ASN A 93 10.79 -9.46 6.05
N HIS A 94 11.20 -8.45 6.83
CA HIS A 94 12.58 -7.93 6.81
C HIS A 94 13.52 -8.63 7.79
N TYR A 95 13.00 -9.20 8.88
CA TYR A 95 13.84 -9.69 9.96
C TYR A 95 13.50 -11.13 10.37
N TYR A 96 14.50 -11.85 10.79
CA TYR A 96 14.35 -13.08 11.56
C TYR A 96 13.95 -12.78 13.01
N VAL A 97 13.46 -13.79 13.74
CA VAL A 97 13.17 -13.67 15.18
C VAL A 97 14.40 -13.21 15.99
N SER A 98 15.60 -13.54 15.54
CA SER A 98 16.85 -13.05 16.12
C SER A 98 17.15 -11.57 15.87
N LYS A 99 16.23 -10.84 15.24
CA LYS A 99 16.39 -9.44 14.77
C LYS A 99 17.49 -9.26 13.70
N LYS A 100 18.07 -10.34 13.17
CA LYS A 100 18.96 -10.28 12.02
C LYS A 100 18.14 -9.98 10.76
N ARG A 101 18.62 -9.06 9.92
CA ARG A 101 17.98 -8.74 8.64
C ARG A 101 18.05 -9.92 7.68
N ARG A 102 16.98 -10.14 6.92
CA ARG A 102 16.93 -11.14 5.84
C ARG A 102 17.72 -10.65 4.63
N ASP A 103 18.16 -11.60 3.81
CA ASP A 103 18.98 -11.33 2.63
C ASP A 103 18.13 -11.11 1.36
N SER A 104 16.83 -11.41 1.41
CA SER A 104 15.93 -11.27 0.27
C SER A 104 14.51 -10.92 0.71
N ASP A 105 13.75 -10.28 -0.19
CA ASP A 105 12.32 -10.01 -0.05
C ASP A 105 11.56 -10.74 -1.18
N ALA A 106 10.84 -11.82 -0.82
CA ALA A 106 10.10 -12.64 -1.79
C ALA A 106 8.97 -11.88 -2.51
N TYR A 107 8.55 -10.74 -2.01
CA TYR A 107 7.48 -9.91 -2.58
C TYR A 107 8.01 -8.71 -3.38
N THR A 108 9.31 -8.67 -3.63
CA THR A 108 9.96 -7.65 -4.44
C THR A 108 10.54 -8.27 -5.71
N PRO A 109 10.47 -7.60 -6.88
CA PRO A 109 11.07 -8.12 -8.11
C PRO A 109 12.55 -8.44 -7.93
N GLY A 110 12.96 -9.64 -8.34
CA GLY A 110 14.34 -10.13 -8.17
C GLY A 110 14.75 -10.41 -6.73
N GLY A 111 13.83 -10.39 -5.77
CA GLY A 111 14.14 -10.63 -4.36
C GLY A 111 14.93 -9.51 -3.68
N VAL A 112 14.97 -8.34 -4.28
CA VAL A 112 15.80 -7.21 -3.82
C VAL A 112 15.27 -6.64 -2.51
N ILE A 113 16.12 -6.59 -1.47
CA ILE A 113 15.76 -5.97 -0.18
C ILE A 113 15.84 -4.45 -0.22
N GLY A 114 15.08 -3.78 0.67
CA GLY A 114 15.16 -2.33 0.88
C GLY A 114 14.23 -1.51 -0.01
N LYS A 115 13.40 -2.13 -0.85
CA LYS A 115 12.33 -1.45 -1.58
C LYS A 115 11.17 -1.09 -0.67
N ARG A 116 10.87 -1.93 0.28
CA ARG A 116 9.85 -1.71 1.31
C ARG A 116 10.50 -1.07 2.55
N PRO A 117 9.89 -0.05 3.19
CA PRO A 117 10.38 0.45 4.48
C PRO A 117 10.00 -0.49 5.63
N ASP A 118 10.69 -0.37 6.74
CA ASP A 118 10.26 -0.91 8.03
C ASP A 118 8.97 -0.19 8.47
N HIS A 119 8.06 -0.90 9.15
CA HIS A 119 6.73 -0.36 9.51
C HIS A 119 6.04 0.31 8.32
N ALA A 120 5.92 -0.42 7.22
CA ALA A 120 5.57 0.08 5.90
C ALA A 120 4.27 0.89 5.88
N VAL A 121 3.23 0.47 6.61
CA VAL A 121 1.95 1.20 6.69
C VAL A 121 2.17 2.61 7.24
N VAL A 122 2.91 2.76 8.35
CA VAL A 122 3.18 4.07 8.96
C VAL A 122 4.06 4.92 8.04
N ALA A 123 5.09 4.33 7.44
CA ALA A 123 6.01 5.03 6.54
C ALA A 123 5.28 5.59 5.31
N TYR A 124 4.40 4.80 4.69
CA TYR A 124 3.63 5.23 3.53
C TYR A 124 2.55 6.26 3.89
N CYS A 125 1.89 6.14 5.03
CA CYS A 125 0.96 7.16 5.50
C CYS A 125 1.67 8.50 5.74
N ASN A 126 2.86 8.48 6.35
CA ASN A 126 3.66 9.68 6.54
C ASN A 126 4.11 10.29 5.19
N LEU A 127 4.47 9.45 4.21
CA LEU A 127 4.81 9.90 2.86
C LEU A 127 3.60 10.61 2.21
N ILE A 128 2.40 10.02 2.30
CA ILE A 128 1.16 10.63 1.81
C ILE A 128 0.90 11.96 2.52
N ARG A 129 1.03 12.03 3.86
CA ARG A 129 0.74 13.25 4.62
C ARG A 129 1.70 14.40 4.31
N ARG A 130 2.92 14.14 3.86
CA ARG A 130 3.84 15.20 3.41
C ARG A 130 3.31 15.95 2.19
N THR A 131 2.65 15.26 1.27
CA THR A 131 2.15 15.82 0.01
C THR A 131 0.63 16.04 0.01
N ASN A 132 -0.14 15.19 0.69
CA ASN A 132 -1.60 15.19 0.70
C ASN A 132 -2.13 15.28 2.14
N LYS A 133 -2.15 16.49 2.70
CA LYS A 133 -2.40 16.72 4.14
C LYS A 133 -3.80 16.36 4.61
N THR A 134 -4.82 16.51 3.77
CA THR A 134 -6.23 16.41 4.16
C THR A 134 -6.96 15.22 3.56
N LYS A 135 -6.39 14.56 2.56
CA LYS A 135 -7.04 13.44 1.89
C LYS A 135 -7.19 12.26 2.86
N PRO A 136 -8.37 11.62 2.93
CA PRO A 136 -8.56 10.43 3.75
C PRO A 136 -7.56 9.32 3.41
N ILE A 137 -7.07 8.64 4.44
CA ILE A 137 -6.23 7.44 4.31
C ILE A 137 -6.94 6.30 5.02
N ILE A 138 -7.12 5.18 4.32
CA ILE A 138 -7.69 3.95 4.86
C ILE A 138 -6.58 2.91 4.89
N ILE A 139 -6.25 2.43 6.08
CA ILE A 139 -5.22 1.41 6.27
C ILE A 139 -5.82 0.03 6.42
N GLY A 140 -5.11 -0.98 5.92
CA GLY A 140 -5.57 -2.37 5.98
C GLY A 140 -4.43 -3.38 5.86
N GLY A 141 -4.83 -4.64 5.67
CA GLY A 141 -3.89 -5.75 5.59
C GLY A 141 -3.42 -6.25 6.95
N ILE A 142 -2.53 -7.25 6.93
CA ILE A 142 -2.08 -7.94 8.16
C ILE A 142 -1.35 -7.00 9.11
N GLU A 143 -0.47 -6.13 8.61
CA GLU A 143 0.32 -5.21 9.42
C GLU A 143 -0.56 -4.25 10.23
N ALA A 144 -1.57 -3.65 9.58
CA ALA A 144 -2.52 -2.78 10.26
C ALA A 144 -3.41 -3.56 11.24
N SER A 145 -3.85 -4.76 10.87
CA SER A 145 -4.70 -5.60 11.70
C SER A 145 -4.01 -6.03 12.99
N LEU A 146 -2.74 -6.39 12.93
CA LEU A 146 -1.95 -6.79 14.11
C LEU A 146 -1.70 -5.63 15.07
N ARG A 147 -1.68 -4.39 14.57
CA ARG A 147 -1.36 -3.18 15.33
C ARG A 147 -2.55 -2.25 15.55
N ARG A 148 -3.79 -2.73 15.33
CA ARG A 148 -5.01 -1.91 15.46
C ARG A 148 -5.26 -1.39 16.87
N MET A 149 -4.72 -2.06 17.89
CA MET A 149 -4.80 -1.66 19.29
C MET A 149 -3.41 -1.32 19.85
N ALA A 150 -3.34 -0.80 21.05
CA ALA A 150 -2.08 -0.69 21.78
C ALA A 150 -1.45 -2.08 21.92
N HIS A 151 -0.18 -2.20 21.65
CA HIS A 151 0.52 -3.48 21.58
C HIS A 151 1.97 -3.36 22.04
N TYR A 152 2.56 -4.48 22.43
CA TYR A 152 3.98 -4.60 22.63
C TYR A 152 4.68 -4.85 21.27
N ASP A 153 5.58 -3.95 20.91
CA ASP A 153 6.39 -4.12 19.70
C ASP A 153 7.71 -4.81 20.04
N TYR A 154 7.83 -6.04 19.56
CA TYR A 154 9.01 -6.88 19.77
C TYR A 154 10.30 -6.24 19.24
N TRP A 155 10.21 -5.52 18.11
CA TRP A 155 11.37 -4.99 17.41
C TRP A 155 12.02 -3.84 18.16
N SER A 156 11.22 -2.90 18.66
CA SER A 156 11.67 -1.76 19.47
C SER A 156 11.71 -2.03 20.96
N ASN A 157 11.25 -3.23 21.41
CA ASN A 157 11.15 -3.60 22.82
C ASN A 157 10.36 -2.57 23.64
N SER A 158 9.24 -2.10 23.13
CA SER A 158 8.44 -1.06 23.77
C SER A 158 6.94 -1.20 23.47
N PHE A 159 6.11 -0.60 24.33
CA PHE A 159 4.69 -0.47 24.03
C PHE A 159 4.45 0.64 23.01
N LYS A 160 3.59 0.34 22.02
CA LYS A 160 3.14 1.26 20.98
C LYS A 160 1.64 1.51 21.11
N ARG A 161 1.22 2.67 20.63
CA ARG A 161 -0.19 3.03 20.47
C ARG A 161 -0.81 2.24 19.32
N SER A 162 -2.10 2.41 19.11
CA SER A 162 -2.77 1.94 17.89
C SER A 162 -2.09 2.52 16.65
N ILE A 163 -1.94 1.70 15.61
CA ILE A 163 -1.38 2.12 14.32
C ILE A 163 -2.20 3.27 13.69
N LEU A 164 -3.49 3.38 13.98
CA LEU A 164 -4.33 4.50 13.51
C LEU A 164 -3.81 5.85 14.01
N LEU A 165 -3.31 5.91 15.25
CA LEU A 165 -2.74 7.13 15.82
C LEU A 165 -1.34 7.42 15.26
N ASP A 166 -0.54 6.39 15.03
CA ASP A 166 0.83 6.54 14.56
C ASP A 166 0.90 6.82 13.05
N SER A 167 -0.07 6.32 12.27
CA SER A 167 -0.19 6.56 10.82
C SER A 167 -0.98 7.83 10.47
N GLN A 168 -1.72 8.40 11.40
CA GLN A 168 -2.66 9.52 11.14
C GLN A 168 -3.69 9.19 10.03
N ALA A 169 -4.11 7.92 9.96
CA ALA A 169 -5.06 7.41 8.98
C ALA A 169 -6.51 7.66 9.40
#